data_64c74502e18bc5e51ee230ab09c1557c
#
_entry.id   64c74502e18bc5e51ee230ab09c1557c
#
_cell.length_a   1.000
_cell.length_b   1.000
_cell.length_c   1.000
_cell.angle_alpha   90.00
_cell.angle_beta   90.00
_cell.angle_gamma   90.00
#
_symmetry.space_group_name_H-M   'P 1'
#
loop_
_entity.id
_entity.type
_entity.pdbx_description
1 polymer ?
#
loop_
_entity_poly.entity_id
_entity_poly.type
_entity_poly.pdbx_seq_one_letter_code
_entity_poly.pdbx_strand_id
1 'polypeptide(L)'
;MQKGTPENQRYIQEYLPAFRFGDIYTRGGLDLKTRELLTLCILSALGGCEGQVKAHVAGNLSVGNDKETMIEAITQSLPHMGFPRTLNALNCVNEVIPESNA
;
A
#
# COMPACT_ATOMS: atom_id res chain seq x y z
N MET A 1 -13.66 -15.46 -3.87
CA MET A 1 -14.73 -15.20 -2.90
C MET A 1 -14.20 -14.58 -1.63
N GLN A 2 -14.83 -13.54 -1.17
CA GLN A 2 -14.39 -12.79 0.02
C GLN A 2 -15.15 -13.29 1.23
N LYS A 3 -14.56 -14.18 2.01
CA LYS A 3 -15.20 -14.67 3.21
C LYS A 3 -15.45 -13.54 4.18
N GLY A 4 -16.62 -13.54 4.81
CA GLY A 4 -16.97 -12.51 5.77
C GLY A 4 -17.48 -11.22 5.18
N THR A 5 -17.49 -11.09 3.86
CA THR A 5 -18.02 -9.91 3.21
C THR A 5 -19.54 -9.97 3.20
N PRO A 6 -20.24 -8.93 3.71
CA PRO A 6 -21.69 -8.91 3.64
C PRO A 6 -22.18 -9.00 2.20
N GLU A 7 -23.35 -9.63 2.04
CA GLU A 7 -23.93 -9.84 0.71
C GLU A 7 -24.07 -8.54 -0.07
N ASN A 8 -24.50 -7.48 0.60
CA ASN A 8 -24.72 -6.19 -0.07
C ASN A 8 -23.43 -5.45 -0.41
N GLN A 9 -22.27 -6.00 -0.01
CA GLN A 9 -20.97 -5.38 -0.32
C GLN A 9 -20.12 -6.25 -1.21
N ARG A 10 -20.59 -7.46 -1.53
CA ARG A 10 -19.80 -8.39 -2.33
C ARG A 10 -19.44 -7.83 -3.68
N TYR A 11 -20.36 -7.12 -4.31
CA TYR A 11 -20.15 -6.53 -5.63
C TYR A 11 -18.91 -5.63 -5.62
N ILE A 12 -18.80 -4.77 -4.63
CA ILE A 12 -17.66 -3.86 -4.52
C ILE A 12 -16.37 -4.62 -4.25
N GLN A 13 -16.42 -5.63 -3.38
CA GLN A 13 -15.24 -6.42 -3.05
C GLN A 13 -14.73 -7.21 -4.26
N GLU A 14 -15.62 -7.64 -5.12
CA GLU A 14 -15.22 -8.38 -6.33
C GLU A 14 -14.73 -7.43 -7.43
N TYR A 15 -15.30 -6.24 -7.50
CA TYR A 15 -14.91 -5.25 -8.49
C TYR A 15 -13.48 -4.75 -8.26
N LEU A 16 -13.11 -4.56 -7.00
CA LEU A 16 -11.81 -3.97 -6.66
C LEU A 16 -10.62 -4.75 -7.24
N PRO A 17 -10.52 -6.08 -7.07
CA PRO A 17 -9.40 -6.80 -7.69
C PRO A 17 -9.41 -6.71 -9.21
N ALA A 18 -10.58 -6.80 -9.84
CA ALA A 18 -10.67 -6.72 -11.30
C ALA A 18 -10.20 -5.35 -11.79
N PHE A 19 -10.64 -4.28 -11.17
CA PHE A 19 -10.25 -2.94 -11.56
C PHE A 19 -8.75 -2.73 -11.38
N ARG A 20 -8.23 -3.07 -10.19
CA ARG A 20 -6.82 -2.81 -9.88
C ARG A 20 -5.88 -3.69 -10.70
N PHE A 21 -6.15 -4.99 -10.76
CA PHE A 21 -5.24 -5.91 -11.42
C PHE A 21 -5.56 -6.10 -12.90
N GLY A 22 -6.85 -6.02 -13.28
CA GLY A 22 -7.24 -6.21 -14.66
C GLY A 22 -7.12 -4.96 -15.50
N ASP A 23 -7.55 -3.83 -14.95
CA ASP A 23 -7.67 -2.60 -15.73
C ASP A 23 -6.48 -1.67 -15.56
N ILE A 24 -5.84 -1.68 -14.40
CA ILE A 24 -4.76 -0.75 -14.09
C ILE A 24 -3.40 -1.42 -14.20
N TYR A 25 -3.19 -2.54 -13.49
CA TYR A 25 -1.88 -3.15 -13.38
C TYR A 25 -1.42 -3.85 -14.66
N THR A 26 -2.34 -4.16 -15.58
CA THR A 26 -1.97 -4.83 -16.82
C THR A 26 -1.66 -3.88 -17.96
N ARG A 27 -1.92 -2.59 -17.79
CA ARG A 27 -1.60 -1.63 -18.85
C ARG A 27 -0.10 -1.37 -18.85
N GLY A 28 0.41 -0.90 -20.00
CA GLY A 28 1.82 -0.58 -20.14
C GLY A 28 2.21 0.64 -19.33
N GLY A 29 3.48 0.99 -19.36
CA GLY A 29 4.00 2.15 -18.65
C GLY A 29 4.80 1.74 -17.45
N LEU A 30 4.30 2.04 -16.24
CA LEU A 30 5.04 1.73 -15.01
C LEU A 30 5.05 0.24 -14.75
N ASP A 31 6.18 -0.26 -14.24
CA ASP A 31 6.27 -1.66 -13.87
C ASP A 31 5.56 -1.91 -12.53
N LEU A 32 5.44 -3.18 -12.18
CA LEU A 32 4.67 -3.56 -11.00
C LEU A 32 5.30 -3.06 -9.71
N LYS A 33 6.62 -3.08 -9.62
CA LYS A 33 7.33 -2.58 -8.43
C LYS A 33 7.05 -1.10 -8.22
N THR A 34 7.14 -0.31 -9.28
CA THR A 34 6.90 1.12 -9.21
C THR A 34 5.44 1.41 -8.86
N ARG A 35 4.51 0.65 -9.44
CA ARG A 35 3.08 0.84 -9.16
C ARG A 35 2.75 0.56 -7.71
N GLU A 36 3.32 -0.50 -7.13
CA GLU A 36 3.08 -0.80 -5.72
C GLU A 36 3.64 0.27 -4.81
N LEU A 37 4.84 0.76 -5.12
CA LEU A 37 5.46 1.80 -4.32
C LEU A 37 4.64 3.09 -4.39
N LEU A 38 4.20 3.44 -5.59
CA LEU A 38 3.37 4.64 -5.78
C LEU A 38 2.06 4.52 -5.03
N THR A 39 1.41 3.36 -5.09
CA THR A 39 0.16 3.13 -4.38
C THR A 39 0.34 3.28 -2.87
N LEU A 40 1.43 2.74 -2.34
CA LEU A 40 1.75 2.88 -0.92
C LEU A 40 1.86 4.34 -0.52
N CYS A 41 2.57 5.14 -1.31
CA CYS A 41 2.76 6.56 -1.00
C CYS A 41 1.45 7.33 -1.09
N ILE A 42 0.62 7.02 -2.07
CA ILE A 42 -0.67 7.69 -2.23
C ILE A 42 -1.59 7.38 -1.04
N LEU A 43 -1.68 6.12 -0.64
CA LEU A 43 -2.50 5.73 0.49
C LEU A 43 -2.00 6.36 1.78
N SER A 44 -0.68 6.44 1.93
CA SER A 44 -0.08 7.09 3.10
C SER A 44 -0.48 8.57 3.16
N ALA A 45 -0.47 9.23 2.01
CA ALA A 45 -0.80 10.65 1.92
C ALA A 45 -2.29 10.92 2.18
N LEU A 46 -3.16 9.98 1.79
CA LEU A 46 -4.59 10.12 2.04
C LEU A 46 -4.90 10.11 3.53
N GLY A 47 -4.27 9.22 4.27
CA GLY A 47 -4.52 9.06 5.69
C GLY A 47 -5.84 8.35 5.97
N GLY A 48 -6.00 7.86 7.19
CA GLY A 48 -7.25 7.21 7.59
C GLY A 48 -7.48 5.85 6.97
N CYS A 49 -6.47 5.27 6.32
CA CYS A 49 -6.61 3.97 5.66
C CYS A 49 -5.44 3.07 6.02
N GLU A 50 -5.13 2.99 7.32
CA GLU A 50 -3.97 2.23 7.78
C GLU A 50 -4.03 0.76 7.40
N GLY A 51 -5.23 0.18 7.36
CA GLY A 51 -5.38 -1.21 6.92
C GLY A 51 -4.90 -1.42 5.49
N GLN A 52 -5.27 -0.51 4.60
CA GLN A 52 -4.86 -0.56 3.22
C GLN A 52 -3.36 -0.28 3.08
N VAL A 53 -2.83 0.64 3.88
CA VAL A 53 -1.39 0.91 3.89
C VAL A 53 -0.62 -0.36 4.25
N LYS A 54 -1.04 -1.05 5.32
CA LYS A 54 -0.39 -2.30 5.73
C LYS A 54 -0.46 -3.36 4.64
N ALA A 55 -1.61 -3.49 3.99
CA ALA A 55 -1.78 -4.45 2.91
C ALA A 55 -0.80 -4.17 1.77
N HIS A 56 -0.59 -2.90 1.47
CA HIS A 56 0.31 -2.53 0.37
C HIS A 56 1.78 -2.54 0.79
N VAL A 57 2.08 -2.49 2.09
CA VAL A 57 3.44 -2.79 2.56
C VAL A 57 3.76 -4.25 2.21
N ALA A 58 2.84 -5.16 2.52
CA ALA A 58 3.02 -6.57 2.16
C ALA A 58 3.12 -6.75 0.65
N GLY A 59 2.29 -6.03 -0.10
CA GLY A 59 2.32 -6.09 -1.56
C GLY A 59 3.65 -5.62 -2.14
N ASN A 60 4.23 -4.57 -1.55
CA ASN A 60 5.54 -4.10 -1.97
C ASN A 60 6.62 -5.15 -1.75
N LEU A 61 6.58 -5.84 -0.61
CA LEU A 61 7.52 -6.94 -0.37
C LEU A 61 7.38 -8.03 -1.44
N SER A 62 6.14 -8.36 -1.79
CA SER A 62 5.87 -9.41 -2.77
C SER A 62 6.47 -9.12 -4.13
N VAL A 63 6.55 -7.85 -4.51
CA VAL A 63 7.09 -7.47 -5.82
C VAL A 63 8.57 -7.08 -5.76
N GLY A 64 9.20 -7.24 -4.60
CA GLY A 64 10.63 -7.04 -4.47
C GLY A 64 11.08 -5.69 -3.95
N ASN A 65 10.17 -4.85 -3.49
CA ASN A 65 10.53 -3.60 -2.82
C ASN A 65 10.81 -3.90 -1.35
N ASP A 66 11.97 -3.51 -0.87
CA ASP A 66 12.34 -3.80 0.51
C ASP A 66 11.88 -2.69 1.46
N LYS A 67 12.06 -2.95 2.75
CA LYS A 67 11.63 -2.02 3.79
C LYS A 67 12.29 -0.66 3.64
N GLU A 68 13.59 -0.66 3.33
CA GLU A 68 14.34 0.58 3.21
C GLU A 68 13.81 1.45 2.08
N THR A 69 13.51 0.83 0.94
CA THR A 69 12.94 1.55 -0.20
C THR A 69 11.60 2.17 0.17
N MET A 70 10.76 1.44 0.90
CA MET A 70 9.46 1.97 1.32
C MET A 70 9.62 3.15 2.27
N ILE A 71 10.55 3.03 3.23
CA ILE A 71 10.81 4.12 4.18
C ILE A 71 11.31 5.36 3.44
N GLU A 72 12.21 5.18 2.47
CA GLU A 72 12.74 6.29 1.71
C GLU A 72 11.64 6.98 0.89
N ALA A 73 10.76 6.21 0.26
CA ALA A 73 9.67 6.76 -0.52
C ALA A 73 8.70 7.56 0.35
N ILE A 74 8.35 7.01 1.52
CA ILE A 74 7.46 7.71 2.46
C ILE A 74 8.12 8.98 2.97
N THR A 75 9.40 8.91 3.29
CA THR A 75 10.15 10.06 3.77
C THR A 75 10.21 11.14 2.70
N GLN A 76 10.40 10.76 1.44
CA GLN A 76 10.42 11.70 0.33
C GLN A 76 9.07 12.40 0.18
N SER A 77 7.99 11.76 0.60
CA SER A 77 6.64 12.31 0.53
C SER A 77 6.33 13.28 1.67
N LEU A 78 7.15 13.30 2.71
CA LEU A 78 6.90 14.10 3.92
C LEU A 78 6.58 15.56 3.63
N PRO A 79 7.33 16.28 2.76
CA PRO A 79 7.02 17.70 2.54
C PRO A 79 5.63 17.94 1.98
N HIS A 80 5.01 16.92 1.43
CA HIS A 80 3.71 17.07 0.77
C HIS A 80 2.56 16.54 1.61
N MET A 81 2.81 15.67 2.59
CA MET A 81 1.73 15.07 3.37
C MET A 81 1.83 15.36 4.88
N GLY A 82 2.97 15.88 5.35
CA GLY A 82 3.11 16.30 6.74
C GLY A 82 3.52 15.17 7.68
N PHE A 83 3.94 15.56 8.89
CA PHE A 83 4.44 14.60 9.87
C PHE A 83 3.40 13.60 10.36
N PRO A 84 2.16 13.99 10.67
CA PRO A 84 1.22 12.98 11.20
C PRO A 84 1.01 11.81 10.25
N ARG A 85 0.79 12.09 8.99
CA ARG A 85 0.57 11.02 8.00
C ARG A 85 1.84 10.23 7.76
N THR A 86 2.99 10.90 7.74
CA THR A 86 4.27 10.23 7.57
C THR A 86 4.54 9.26 8.71
N LEU A 87 4.32 9.71 9.95
CA LEU A 87 4.55 8.85 11.12
C LEU A 87 3.59 7.67 11.13
N ASN A 88 2.32 7.90 10.77
CA ASN A 88 1.35 6.82 10.68
C ASN A 88 1.78 5.77 9.64
N ALA A 89 2.26 6.23 8.48
CA ALA A 89 2.71 5.32 7.44
C ALA A 89 3.94 4.52 7.89
N LEU A 90 4.90 5.18 8.53
CA LEU A 90 6.08 4.49 9.03
C LEU A 90 5.73 3.47 10.10
N ASN A 91 4.75 3.78 10.95
CA ASN A 91 4.26 2.82 11.94
C ASN A 91 3.65 1.60 11.25
N CYS A 92 2.90 1.80 10.17
CA CYS A 92 2.34 0.69 9.42
C CYS A 92 3.44 -0.19 8.82
N VAL A 93 4.49 0.42 8.30
CA VAL A 93 5.63 -0.34 7.76
C VAL A 93 6.25 -1.16 8.87
N ASN A 94 6.47 -0.55 10.04
CA ASN A 94 7.11 -1.24 11.15
C ASN A 94 6.26 -2.36 11.73
N GLU A 95 4.93 -2.25 11.66
CA GLU A 95 4.06 -3.31 12.13
C GLU A 95 4.10 -4.52 11.21
N VAL A 96 4.17 -4.30 9.90
CA VAL A 96 4.22 -5.39 8.93
C VAL A 96 5.62 -5.99 8.86
N ILE A 97 6.64 -5.15 8.98
CA ILE A 97 8.04 -5.59 8.91
C ILE A 97 8.74 -5.08 10.17
N PRO A 98 8.61 -5.81 11.29
CA PRO A 98 9.22 -5.36 12.55
C PRO A 98 10.73 -5.28 12.42
N GLU A 99 11.32 -4.39 13.20
CA GLU A 99 12.76 -4.27 13.21
C GLU A 99 13.38 -5.50 13.82
N SER A 100 14.53 -5.88 13.24
CA SER A 100 15.30 -6.98 13.79
C SER A 100 15.99 -6.50 15.06
N ASN A 101 15.93 -7.33 16.10
CA ASN A 101 16.63 -7.04 17.36
C ASN A 101 17.97 -7.73 17.42
N ALA A 102 18.60 -7.81 16.30
CA ALA A 102 19.90 -8.46 16.23
C ALA A 102 20.94 -7.74 17.04
#